data_9789a12ee978e191edf966ead57dadcf
#
_entry.id   9789a12ee978e191edf966ead57dadcf
#
_cell.length_a   1.000
_cell.length_b   1.000
_cell.length_c   1.000
_cell.angle_alpha   90.00
_cell.angle_beta   90.00
_cell.angle_gamma   90.00
#
_symmetry.space_group_name_H-M   'P 1'
#
loop_
_entity.id
_entity.type
_entity.pdbx_description
1 polymer ?
#
loop_
_entity_poly.entity_id
_entity_poly.type
_entity_poly.pdbx_seq_one_letter_code
_entity_poly.pdbx_strand_id
1 'polypeptide(L)' 'MTKMEMVNRMIILGCIKETERNHWMRKTTDELTKVYIRVIPMRLEHLGRI' A
#
# COMPACT_ATOMS: atom_id res chain seq x y z
N MET A 1 -6.83 9.92 -5.03
CA MET A 1 -6.94 8.61 -4.34
C MET A 1 -7.01 8.83 -2.85
N THR A 2 -7.95 8.19 -2.17
CA THR A 2 -8.11 8.33 -0.72
C THR A 2 -7.12 7.44 0.01
N LYS A 3 -6.92 7.73 1.32
CA LYS A 3 -6.10 6.87 2.16
C LYS A 3 -6.62 5.43 2.19
N MET A 4 -7.94 5.28 2.29
CA MET A 4 -8.58 3.97 2.32
C MET A 4 -8.27 3.17 1.05
N GLU A 5 -8.34 3.82 -0.11
CA GLU A 5 -8.03 3.15 -1.37
C GLU A 5 -6.57 2.70 -1.42
N MET A 6 -5.65 3.56 -0.98
CA MET A 6 -4.23 3.21 -0.96
C MET A 6 -3.96 2.02 -0.04
N VAL A 7 -4.51 2.06 1.17
CA VAL A 7 -4.33 0.98 2.13
C VAL A 7 -4.94 -0.32 1.61
N ASN A 8 -6.16 -0.25 1.06
CA ASN A 8 -6.82 -1.43 0.50
C ASN A 8 -5.98 -2.08 -0.60
N ARG A 9 -5.45 -1.28 -1.51
CA ARG A 9 -4.63 -1.81 -2.60
C ARG A 9 -3.35 -2.46 -2.08
N MET A 10 -2.71 -1.85 -1.09
CA MET A 10 -1.52 -2.43 -0.50
C MET A 10 -1.80 -3.77 0.17
N ILE A 11 -2.96 -3.90 0.81
CA ILE A 11 -3.38 -5.17 1.41
C ILE A 11 -3.64 -6.22 0.33
N ILE A 12 -4.41 -5.86 -0.70
CA ILE A 12 -4.75 -6.79 -1.78
C ILE A 12 -3.50 -7.31 -2.48
N LEU A 13 -2.52 -6.45 -2.69
CA LEU A 13 -1.27 -6.84 -3.36
C LEU A 13 -0.27 -7.51 -2.42
N GLY A 14 -0.60 -7.62 -1.13
CA GLY A 14 0.28 -8.28 -0.17
C GLY A 14 1.43 -7.44 0.33
N CYS A 15 1.39 -6.11 0.12
CA CYS A 15 2.43 -5.21 0.62
C CYS A 15 2.37 -5.05 2.13
N ILE A 16 1.16 -5.07 2.69
CA ILE A 16 0.92 -4.97 4.12
C ILE A 16 -0.15 -5.98 4.52
N LYS A 17 -0.24 -6.28 5.81
CA LYS A 17 -1.22 -7.23 6.33
C LYS A 17 -2.51 -6.51 6.71
N GLU A 18 -3.64 -7.22 6.65
CA GLU A 18 -4.93 -6.69 7.07
C GLU A 18 -4.88 -6.22 8.53
N THR A 19 -4.13 -6.90 9.39
CA THR A 19 -3.97 -6.52 10.79
C THR A 19 -3.26 -5.18 10.96
N GLU A 20 -2.57 -4.71 9.93
CA GLU A 20 -1.84 -3.44 9.95
C GLU A 20 -2.68 -2.27 9.42
N ARG A 21 -3.90 -2.53 8.98
CA ARG A 21 -4.77 -1.51 8.39
C ARG A 21 -4.89 -0.25 9.25
N ASN A 22 -5.20 -0.41 10.53
CA ASN A 22 -5.37 0.74 11.42
C ASN A 22 -4.08 1.53 11.60
N HIS A 23 -2.95 0.84 11.66
CA HIS A 23 -1.64 1.49 11.76
C HIS A 23 -1.40 2.41 10.55
N TRP A 24 -1.65 1.90 9.35
CA TRP A 24 -1.41 2.66 8.13
C TRP A 24 -2.44 3.77 7.93
N MET A 25 -3.68 3.58 8.38
CA MET A 25 -4.71 4.60 8.29
C MET A 25 -4.42 5.82 9.18
N ARG A 26 -3.56 5.68 10.18
CA ARG A 26 -3.17 6.78 11.06
C ARG A 26 -2.14 7.72 10.41
N LYS A 27 -1.50 7.28 9.35
CA LYS A 27 -0.51 8.11 8.65
C LYS A 27 -1.22 9.19 7.84
N THR A 28 -0.50 10.29 7.58
CA THR A 28 -1.04 11.35 6.74
C THR A 28 -1.14 10.86 5.29
N THR A 29 -1.97 11.55 4.51
CA THR A 29 -2.11 11.25 3.08
C THR A 29 -0.76 11.36 2.37
N ASP A 30 0.04 12.36 2.73
CA ASP A 30 1.36 12.55 2.12
C ASP A 30 2.29 11.38 2.42
N GLU A 31 2.32 10.93 3.67
CA GLU A 31 3.15 9.79 4.07
C GLU A 31 2.73 8.51 3.35
N LEU A 32 1.42 8.26 3.29
CA LEU A 32 0.90 7.10 2.57
C LEU A 32 1.21 7.16 1.09
N THR A 33 1.07 8.33 0.48
CA THR A 33 1.36 8.50 -0.94
C THR A 33 2.82 8.16 -1.23
N LYS A 34 3.75 8.64 -0.40
CA LYS A 34 5.16 8.34 -0.58
C LYS A 34 5.46 6.85 -0.50
N VAL A 35 4.85 6.16 0.47
CA VAL A 35 5.01 4.71 0.61
C VAL A 35 4.36 4.00 -0.57
N TYR A 36 3.14 4.39 -0.91
CA TYR A 36 2.36 3.78 -1.98
C TYR A 36 3.10 3.80 -3.31
N ILE A 37 3.61 4.97 -3.72
CA ILE A 37 4.30 5.10 -5.01
C ILE A 37 5.63 4.34 -5.04
N ARG A 38 6.16 3.97 -3.87
CA ARG A 38 7.37 3.16 -3.78
C ARG A 38 7.06 1.67 -3.82
N VAL A 39 6.11 1.21 -2.99
CA VAL A 39 5.88 -0.22 -2.82
C VAL A 39 5.03 -0.85 -3.91
N ILE A 40 4.05 -0.13 -4.45
CA ILE A 40 3.16 -0.68 -5.48
C ILE A 40 3.92 -1.06 -6.75
N PRO A 41 4.75 -0.17 -7.34
CA PRO A 41 5.51 -0.55 -8.53
C PRO A 41 6.45 -1.73 -8.29
N MET A 42 7.10 -1.76 -7.13
CA MET A 42 8.00 -2.86 -6.78
C MET A 42 7.25 -4.18 -6.68
N ARG A 43 6.08 -4.17 -6.05
CA ARG A 43 5.28 -5.38 -5.90
C ARG A 43 4.75 -5.87 -7.24
N LEU A 44 4.27 -4.97 -8.09
CA LEU A 44 3.77 -5.31 -9.41
C LEU A 44 4.89 -5.89 -10.28
N GLU A 45 6.09 -5.32 -10.20
CA GLU A 45 7.25 -5.85 -10.92
C GLU A 45 7.57 -7.26 -10.45
N HIS A 46 7.55 -7.49 -9.14
CA HIS A 46 7.81 -8.81 -8.57
C HIS A 46 6.79 -9.83 -9.08
N LEU A 47 5.51 -9.48 -9.06
CA LEU A 47 4.44 -10.36 -9.54
C LEU A 47 4.55 -10.62 -11.04
N GLY A 48 5.00 -9.63 -11.79
CA GLY A 48 5.16 -9.77 -13.23
C GLY A 48 6.29 -10.70 -13.64
N ARG A 49 7.17 -11.07 -12.72
CA ARG A 49 8.27 -12.00 -13.00
C ARG A 49 7.91 -13.45 -12.77
N ILE A 50 6.74 -13.69 -12.24
CA ILE A 50 6.25 -15.04 -12.01
C ILE A 50 5.60 -15.58 -13.29
#